data_ecfdcdd54e7290b669ca712146dfe289
#
_entry.id   ecfdcdd54e7290b669ca712146dfe289
#
_cell.length_a   1.000
_cell.length_b   1.000
_cell.length_c   1.000
_cell.angle_alpha   90.00
_cell.angle_beta   90.00
_cell.angle_gamma   90.00
#
_symmetry.space_group_name_H-M   'P 1'
#
loop_
_entity.id
_entity.type
_entity.pdbx_description
1 polymer ?
#
loop_
_entity_poly.entity_id
_entity_poly.type
_entity_poly.pdbx_seq_one_letter_code
_entity_poly.pdbx_strand_id
1 'polypeptide(L)'
;MTISYAKHMTHHLLPDVDRAALAPLRHAHLIRDPRELLASYARVRTEPDLDDLGLRQQAQIFERFGGPVVDSRDLLTDPEGILRALCRALGVPFDGRMLSWPAGPRDSDGAWAPYWYGSVQASTGFAAYRPPAEPLPARLEPLAERCMPYFLRLHDYRITSQGGPGAAGLR
;
A
#
# COMPACT_ATOMS: atom_id res chain seq x y z
N MET A 1 -2.06 -18.85 17.54
CA MET A 1 -1.69 -17.42 17.65
C MET A 1 -2.81 -16.62 17.02
N THR A 2 -3.38 -15.65 17.75
CA THR A 2 -4.39 -14.75 17.19
C THR A 2 -3.67 -13.57 16.53
N ILE A 3 -3.99 -13.27 15.26
CA ILE A 3 -3.45 -12.15 14.51
C ILE A 3 -4.56 -11.12 14.35
N SER A 4 -4.28 -9.88 14.74
CA SER A 4 -5.13 -8.73 14.45
C SER A 4 -4.49 -7.93 13.31
N TYR A 5 -5.26 -7.61 12.29
CA TYR A 5 -4.81 -6.83 11.13
C TYR A 5 -5.60 -5.55 11.03
N ALA A 6 -4.90 -4.44 10.85
CA ALA A 6 -5.51 -3.14 10.61
C ALA A 6 -4.87 -2.48 9.39
N LYS A 7 -5.69 -2.06 8.42
CA LYS A 7 -5.27 -1.25 7.28
C LYS A 7 -5.46 0.23 7.60
N HIS A 8 -4.41 1.01 7.43
CA HIS A 8 -4.47 2.46 7.59
C HIS A 8 -4.04 3.17 6.30
N MET A 9 -4.72 4.27 6.01
CA MET A 9 -4.29 5.22 4.98
C MET A 9 -3.43 6.28 5.67
N THR A 10 -2.19 6.44 5.21
CA THR A 10 -1.20 7.30 5.89
C THR A 10 -1.55 8.79 5.88
N HIS A 11 -2.37 9.24 4.92
CA HIS A 11 -2.88 10.61 4.92
C HIS A 11 -3.85 10.92 6.10
N HIS A 12 -4.36 9.89 6.80
CA HIS A 12 -5.13 10.08 8.04
C HIS A 12 -4.24 10.34 9.26
N LEU A 13 -2.92 10.16 9.15
CA LEU A 13 -1.97 10.44 10.22
C LEU A 13 -1.65 11.94 10.26
N LEU A 14 -2.57 12.71 10.82
CA LEU A 14 -2.42 14.14 11.02
C LEU A 14 -1.22 14.43 11.95
N PRO A 15 -0.67 15.67 11.93
CA PRO A 15 0.51 16.03 12.75
C PRO A 15 0.34 15.83 14.24
N ASP A 16 -0.87 15.98 14.75
CA ASP A 16 -1.27 15.87 16.17
C ASP A 16 -1.57 14.43 16.63
N VAL A 17 -1.59 13.45 15.70
CA VAL A 17 -1.77 12.05 16.07
C VAL A 17 -0.53 11.52 16.77
N ASP A 18 -0.70 11.00 18.00
CA ASP A 18 0.39 10.36 18.74
C ASP A 18 0.84 9.07 18.03
N ARG A 19 1.99 9.18 17.39
CA ARG A 19 2.60 8.05 16.69
C ARG A 19 3.28 7.04 17.62
N ALA A 20 3.45 7.35 18.90
CA ALA A 20 4.04 6.40 19.86
C ALA A 20 3.15 5.16 20.04
N ALA A 21 1.84 5.33 19.92
CA ALA A 21 0.88 4.21 19.95
C ALA A 21 1.11 3.16 18.83
N LEU A 22 1.82 3.53 17.78
CA LEU A 22 2.16 2.62 16.67
C LEU A 22 3.39 1.75 16.97
N ALA A 23 4.22 2.11 17.95
CA ALA A 23 5.49 1.43 18.23
C ALA A 23 5.38 -0.07 18.55
N PRO A 24 4.35 -0.56 19.28
CA PRO A 24 4.22 -2.00 19.55
C PRO A 24 3.72 -2.83 18.37
N LEU A 25 3.31 -2.20 17.27
CA LEU A 25 2.75 -2.88 16.11
C LEU A 25 3.85 -3.34 15.14
N ARG A 26 3.57 -4.41 14.39
CA ARG A 26 4.38 -4.78 13.22
C ARG A 26 3.83 -4.02 12.00
N HIS A 27 4.70 -3.28 11.34
CA HIS A 27 4.33 -2.47 10.20
C HIS A 27 4.63 -3.17 8.90
N ALA A 28 3.79 -2.94 7.89
CA ALA A 28 4.04 -3.26 6.51
C ALA A 28 3.56 -2.10 5.64
N HIS A 29 4.28 -1.81 4.57
CA HIS A 29 4.02 -0.64 3.73
C HIS A 29 3.69 -1.10 2.31
N LEU A 30 2.50 -0.73 1.82
CA LEU A 30 2.15 -0.89 0.41
C LEU A 30 2.44 0.43 -0.31
N ILE A 31 3.30 0.36 -1.32
CA ILE A 31 3.62 1.52 -2.17
C ILE A 31 3.09 1.31 -3.58
N ARG A 32 2.91 2.41 -4.28
CA ARG A 32 2.54 2.45 -5.70
C ARG A 32 3.23 3.63 -6.36
N ASP A 33 3.65 3.45 -7.62
CA ASP A 33 4.20 4.53 -8.42
C ASP A 33 3.30 5.78 -8.34
N PRO A 34 3.85 6.96 -8.03
CA PRO A 34 3.07 8.20 -7.86
C PRO A 34 2.23 8.58 -9.07
N ARG A 35 2.70 8.29 -10.29
CA ARG A 35 1.94 8.57 -11.52
C ARG A 35 0.72 7.66 -11.63
N GLU A 36 0.88 6.38 -11.32
CA GLU A 36 -0.22 5.42 -11.30
C GLU A 36 -1.23 5.72 -10.17
N LEU A 37 -0.72 6.11 -9.00
CA LEU A 37 -1.54 6.51 -7.87
C LEU A 37 -2.39 7.72 -8.23
N LEU A 38 -1.79 8.77 -8.77
CA LEU A 38 -2.45 10.00 -9.19
C LEU A 38 -3.45 9.77 -10.34
N ALA A 39 -3.11 8.95 -11.32
CA ALA A 39 -4.03 8.59 -12.41
C ALA A 39 -5.31 7.92 -11.88
N SER A 40 -5.17 7.10 -10.82
CA SER A 40 -6.32 6.50 -10.14
C SER A 40 -7.09 7.51 -9.30
N TYR A 41 -6.39 8.36 -8.56
CA TYR A 41 -6.97 9.31 -7.61
C TYR A 41 -7.72 10.44 -8.30
N ALA A 42 -7.22 10.90 -9.46
CA ALA A 42 -7.83 11.95 -10.27
C ALA A 42 -9.24 11.60 -10.81
N ARG A 43 -9.62 10.31 -10.75
CA ARG A 43 -10.99 9.87 -11.13
C ARG A 43 -12.04 10.24 -10.09
N VAL A 44 -11.62 10.45 -8.84
CA VAL A 44 -12.51 10.70 -7.70
C VAL A 44 -12.28 12.07 -7.06
N ARG A 45 -11.12 12.69 -7.29
CA ARG A 45 -10.77 14.00 -6.75
C ARG A 45 -10.05 14.85 -7.81
N THR A 46 -10.57 16.04 -8.05
CA THR A 46 -10.13 16.89 -9.16
C THR A 46 -8.76 17.52 -8.91
N GLU A 47 -8.48 17.92 -7.67
CA GLU A 47 -7.26 18.63 -7.26
C GLU A 47 -6.66 17.97 -6.01
N PRO A 48 -5.94 16.84 -6.17
CA PRO A 48 -5.22 16.24 -5.06
C PRO A 48 -3.98 17.06 -4.71
N ASP A 49 -3.57 17.03 -3.45
CA ASP A 49 -2.30 17.57 -2.99
C ASP A 49 -1.36 16.46 -2.47
N LEU A 50 -0.16 16.85 -2.01
CA LEU A 50 0.85 15.91 -1.53
C LEU A 50 0.38 15.15 -0.27
N ASP A 51 -0.36 15.83 0.60
CA ASP A 51 -0.81 15.24 1.86
C ASP A 51 -2.00 14.30 1.67
N ASP A 52 -2.84 14.56 0.66
CA ASP A 52 -3.91 13.65 0.26
C ASP A 52 -3.40 12.26 -0.15
N LEU A 53 -2.19 12.20 -0.71
CA LEU A 53 -1.59 10.94 -1.18
C LEU A 53 -0.87 10.17 -0.07
N GLY A 54 -0.50 10.84 1.01
CA GLY A 54 0.07 10.22 2.21
C GLY A 54 1.47 9.62 2.05
N LEU A 55 2.16 9.82 0.92
CA LEU A 55 3.49 9.25 0.66
C LEU A 55 4.56 9.82 1.60
N ARG A 56 4.48 11.11 1.91
CA ARG A 56 5.37 11.75 2.89
C ARG A 56 5.20 11.15 4.27
N GLN A 57 3.96 11.01 4.73
CA GLN A 57 3.63 10.42 6.02
C GLN A 57 4.05 8.93 6.06
N GLN A 58 3.87 8.20 4.96
CA GLN A 58 4.29 6.81 4.84
C GLN A 58 5.82 6.67 4.99
N ALA A 59 6.60 7.53 4.32
CA ALA A 59 8.04 7.55 4.46
C ALA A 59 8.47 7.83 5.92
N GLN A 60 7.82 8.77 6.59
CA GLN A 60 8.09 9.07 8.02
C GLN A 60 7.79 7.88 8.95
N ILE A 61 6.70 7.16 8.71
CA ILE A 61 6.37 5.95 9.49
C ILE A 61 7.40 4.86 9.25
N PHE A 62 7.77 4.64 7.98
CA PHE A 62 8.81 3.67 7.63
C PHE A 62 10.16 4.00 8.29
N GLU A 63 10.59 5.26 8.26
CA GLU A 63 11.83 5.71 8.92
C GLU A 63 11.83 5.45 10.41
N ARG A 64 10.68 5.63 11.05
CA ARG A 64 10.56 5.49 12.50
C ARG A 64 10.42 4.05 12.97
N PHE A 65 9.70 3.23 12.24
CA PHE A 65 9.29 1.89 12.70
C PHE A 65 9.78 0.76 11.80
N GLY A 66 10.27 1.07 10.59
CA GLY A 66 10.69 0.04 9.63
C GLY A 66 9.51 -0.78 9.12
N GLY A 67 9.81 -2.01 8.73
CA GLY A 67 8.86 -3.00 8.24
C GLY A 67 9.03 -3.32 6.75
N PRO A 68 8.50 -4.46 6.27
CA PRO A 68 8.56 -4.83 4.87
C PRO A 68 7.79 -3.85 4.00
N VAL A 69 8.37 -3.53 2.84
CA VAL A 69 7.75 -2.69 1.81
C VAL A 69 7.32 -3.58 0.65
N VAL A 70 6.09 -3.44 0.22
CA VAL A 70 5.48 -4.15 -0.92
C VAL A 70 5.16 -3.14 -2.01
N ASP A 71 5.69 -3.33 -3.20
CA ASP A 71 5.26 -2.58 -4.38
C ASP A 71 4.00 -3.23 -4.97
N SER A 72 3.00 -2.43 -5.27
CA SER A 72 1.73 -2.90 -5.83
C SER A 72 1.90 -3.58 -7.19
N ARG A 73 2.88 -3.15 -8.00
CA ARG A 73 3.21 -3.77 -9.28
C ARG A 73 3.77 -5.18 -9.07
N ASP A 74 4.75 -5.32 -8.17
CA ASP A 74 5.36 -6.61 -7.86
C ASP A 74 4.30 -7.57 -7.30
N LEU A 75 3.44 -7.09 -6.39
CA LEU A 75 2.34 -7.87 -5.84
C LEU A 75 1.36 -8.36 -6.92
N LEU A 76 0.99 -7.51 -7.87
CA LEU A 76 0.07 -7.88 -8.94
C LEU A 76 0.73 -8.73 -10.04
N THR A 77 2.07 -8.74 -10.11
CA THR A 77 2.83 -9.57 -11.05
C THR A 77 3.04 -10.98 -10.49
N ASP A 78 3.35 -11.11 -9.20
CA ASP A 78 3.53 -12.39 -8.51
C ASP A 78 2.88 -12.34 -7.11
N PRO A 79 1.54 -12.44 -7.03
CA PRO A 79 0.81 -12.34 -5.76
C PRO A 79 1.25 -13.36 -4.72
N GLU A 80 1.45 -14.63 -5.13
CA GLU A 80 1.82 -15.69 -4.19
C GLU A 80 3.25 -15.50 -3.68
N GLY A 81 4.21 -15.25 -4.55
CA GLY A 81 5.61 -15.05 -4.16
C GLY A 81 5.78 -13.87 -3.23
N ILE A 82 5.15 -12.73 -3.53
CA ILE A 82 5.22 -11.52 -2.69
C ILE A 82 4.51 -11.72 -1.36
N LEU A 83 3.32 -12.33 -1.32
CA LEU A 83 2.63 -12.60 -0.05
C LEU A 83 3.37 -13.59 0.83
N ARG A 84 4.01 -14.62 0.25
CA ARG A 84 4.89 -15.53 0.99
C ARG A 84 6.09 -14.79 1.59
N ALA A 85 6.72 -13.88 0.82
CA ALA A 85 7.82 -13.07 1.31
C ALA A 85 7.37 -12.10 2.42
N LEU A 86 6.22 -11.47 2.27
CA LEU A 86 5.62 -10.59 3.29
C LEU A 86 5.32 -11.35 4.58
N CYS A 87 4.68 -12.51 4.48
CA CYS A 87 4.36 -13.35 5.64
C CYS A 87 5.64 -13.80 6.38
N ARG A 88 6.69 -14.18 5.66
CA ARG A 88 8.01 -14.49 6.27
C ARG A 88 8.58 -13.28 7.00
N ALA A 89 8.58 -12.11 6.38
CA ALA A 89 9.10 -10.88 6.97
C ALA A 89 8.33 -10.46 8.23
N LEU A 90 7.03 -10.69 8.27
CA LEU A 90 6.17 -10.41 9.42
C LEU A 90 6.15 -11.54 10.47
N GLY A 91 6.77 -12.69 10.20
CA GLY A 91 6.76 -13.86 11.09
C GLY A 91 5.34 -14.43 11.27
N VAL A 92 4.52 -14.43 10.22
CA VAL A 92 3.18 -15.01 10.20
C VAL A 92 3.10 -16.12 9.15
N PRO A 93 2.26 -17.17 9.35
CA PRO A 93 2.11 -18.21 8.35
C PRO A 93 1.39 -17.67 7.10
N PHE A 94 1.86 -18.11 5.92
CA PHE A 94 1.14 -17.89 4.67
C PHE A 94 -0.06 -18.87 4.59
N ASP A 95 -1.20 -18.38 4.10
CA ASP A 95 -2.39 -19.17 3.81
C ASP A 95 -2.83 -18.94 2.36
N GLY A 96 -3.03 -20.00 1.60
CA GLY A 96 -3.47 -19.92 0.20
C GLY A 96 -4.80 -19.17 -0.01
N ARG A 97 -5.64 -19.11 1.02
CA ARG A 97 -6.88 -18.30 1.02
C ARG A 97 -6.63 -16.79 0.89
N MET A 98 -5.38 -16.33 1.07
CA MET A 98 -5.00 -14.95 0.80
C MET A 98 -5.02 -14.61 -0.70
N LEU A 99 -5.02 -15.61 -1.58
CA LEU A 99 -4.97 -15.42 -3.04
C LEU A 99 -6.36 -15.33 -3.68
N SER A 100 -7.40 -15.78 -3.00
CA SER A 100 -8.75 -15.78 -3.55
C SER A 100 -9.80 -15.59 -2.45
N TRP A 101 -10.91 -14.96 -2.82
CA TRP A 101 -12.02 -14.65 -1.91
C TRP A 101 -13.34 -14.64 -2.66
N PRO A 102 -14.47 -14.89 -1.96
CA PRO A 102 -15.80 -14.73 -2.54
C PRO A 102 -16.06 -13.29 -2.97
N ALA A 103 -16.72 -13.09 -4.12
CA ALA A 103 -17.25 -11.79 -4.49
C ALA A 103 -18.39 -11.37 -3.55
N GLY A 104 -18.63 -10.08 -3.46
CA GLY A 104 -19.74 -9.49 -2.71
C GLY A 104 -19.30 -8.68 -1.50
N PRO A 105 -20.26 -7.97 -0.88
CA PRO A 105 -20.03 -7.22 0.35
C PRO A 105 -19.79 -8.16 1.53
N ARG A 106 -19.15 -7.66 2.58
CA ARG A 106 -18.89 -8.36 3.84
C ARG A 106 -19.46 -7.59 5.01
N ASP A 107 -19.92 -8.29 6.02
CA ASP A 107 -20.45 -7.66 7.25
C ASP A 107 -19.40 -6.78 7.96
N SER A 108 -18.11 -7.04 7.71
CA SER A 108 -16.99 -6.24 8.21
C SER A 108 -16.67 -4.99 7.38
N ASP A 109 -17.33 -4.79 6.24
CA ASP A 109 -17.12 -3.61 5.41
C ASP A 109 -17.64 -2.38 6.17
N GLY A 110 -16.78 -1.35 6.30
CA GLY A 110 -17.14 -0.12 7.00
C GLY A 110 -18.07 0.78 6.18
N ALA A 111 -18.48 1.89 6.78
CA ALA A 111 -19.37 2.90 6.17
C ALA A 111 -18.85 3.49 4.84
N TRP A 112 -17.58 3.34 4.55
CA TRP A 112 -16.92 3.81 3.32
C TRP A 112 -17.09 2.87 2.12
N ALA A 113 -17.56 1.63 2.36
CA ALA A 113 -17.66 0.60 1.32
C ALA A 113 -18.46 1.03 0.08
N PRO A 114 -19.61 1.70 0.18
CA PRO A 114 -20.40 2.12 -0.98
C PRO A 114 -19.63 3.06 -1.93
N TYR A 115 -18.67 3.80 -1.41
CA TYR A 115 -17.91 4.80 -2.17
C TYR A 115 -16.63 4.26 -2.79
N TRP A 116 -16.02 3.21 -2.17
CA TRP A 116 -14.66 2.81 -2.52
C TRP A 116 -14.50 1.33 -2.85
N TYR A 117 -15.44 0.45 -2.46
CA TYR A 117 -15.23 -0.99 -2.52
C TYR A 117 -15.88 -1.68 -3.72
N GLY A 118 -16.49 -0.94 -4.66
CA GLY A 118 -17.18 -1.55 -5.79
C GLY A 118 -16.31 -2.52 -6.60
N SER A 119 -15.07 -2.13 -6.92
CA SER A 119 -14.13 -3.02 -7.63
C SER A 119 -13.66 -4.19 -6.76
N VAL A 120 -13.48 -3.96 -5.45
CA VAL A 120 -13.06 -5.01 -4.50
C VAL A 120 -14.18 -6.03 -4.33
N GLN A 121 -15.41 -5.58 -4.17
CA GLN A 121 -16.59 -6.44 -4.02
C GLN A 121 -16.89 -7.26 -5.28
N ALA A 122 -16.55 -6.74 -6.46
CA ALA A 122 -16.66 -7.47 -7.73
C ALA A 122 -15.51 -8.46 -7.97
N SER A 123 -14.43 -8.41 -7.17
CA SER A 123 -13.25 -9.25 -7.37
C SER A 123 -13.34 -10.57 -6.61
N THR A 124 -12.62 -11.57 -7.10
CA THR A 124 -12.46 -12.88 -6.47
C THR A 124 -11.00 -13.27 -6.23
N GLY A 125 -10.06 -12.35 -6.54
CA GLY A 125 -8.62 -12.55 -6.42
C GLY A 125 -7.87 -11.34 -6.98
N PHE A 126 -6.56 -11.46 -7.08
CA PHE A 126 -5.72 -10.41 -7.66
C PHE A 126 -5.89 -10.36 -9.18
N ALA A 127 -6.17 -9.17 -9.71
CA ALA A 127 -6.09 -8.95 -11.14
C ALA A 127 -4.62 -8.87 -11.59
N ALA A 128 -4.30 -9.35 -12.79
CA ALA A 128 -2.97 -9.16 -13.36
C ALA A 128 -2.64 -7.67 -13.46
N TYR A 129 -1.38 -7.32 -13.18
CA TYR A 129 -0.91 -5.94 -13.36
C TYR A 129 -1.18 -5.46 -14.79
N ARG A 130 -1.72 -4.27 -14.88
CA ARG A 130 -1.88 -3.53 -16.13
C ARG A 130 -1.42 -2.09 -15.92
N PRO A 131 -0.52 -1.57 -16.77
CA PRO A 131 -0.17 -0.16 -16.71
C PRO A 131 -1.42 0.70 -16.94
N PRO A 132 -1.43 1.95 -16.49
CA PRO A 132 -2.51 2.89 -16.80
C PRO A 132 -2.74 2.96 -18.31
N ALA A 133 -4.00 2.90 -18.72
CA ALA A 133 -4.39 2.97 -20.13
C ALA A 133 -4.12 4.37 -20.74
N GLU A 134 -4.13 5.40 -19.90
CA GLU A 134 -3.92 6.79 -20.28
C GLU A 134 -2.73 7.37 -19.50
N PRO A 135 -1.94 8.26 -20.11
CA PRO A 135 -0.88 8.96 -19.41
C PRO A 135 -1.47 9.86 -18.32
N LEU A 136 -0.65 10.17 -17.32
CA LEU A 136 -1.02 11.14 -16.29
C LEU A 136 -1.32 12.49 -16.95
N PRO A 137 -2.43 13.17 -16.60
CA PRO A 137 -2.68 14.53 -17.06
C PRO A 137 -1.51 15.47 -16.73
N ALA A 138 -1.06 16.26 -17.71
CA ALA A 138 0.12 17.13 -17.58
C ALA A 138 0.08 18.04 -16.34
N ARG A 139 -1.11 18.51 -15.93
CA ARG A 139 -1.31 19.32 -14.71
C ARG A 139 -0.92 18.60 -13.41
N LEU A 140 -0.88 17.27 -13.41
CA LEU A 140 -0.54 16.45 -12.24
C LEU A 140 0.91 15.97 -12.22
N GLU A 141 1.66 16.15 -13.33
CA GLU A 141 3.08 15.78 -13.39
C GLU A 141 3.93 16.45 -12.29
N PRO A 142 3.79 17.78 -12.03
CA PRO A 142 4.56 18.42 -10.97
C PRO A 142 4.27 17.81 -9.57
N LEU A 143 3.05 17.35 -9.31
CA LEU A 143 2.72 16.68 -8.07
C LEU A 143 3.33 15.27 -8.02
N ALA A 144 3.30 14.53 -9.12
CA ALA A 144 3.96 13.22 -9.22
C ALA A 144 5.46 13.34 -8.94
N GLU A 145 6.12 14.34 -9.52
CA GLU A 145 7.55 14.61 -9.28
C GLU A 145 7.85 14.92 -7.81
N ARG A 146 7.00 15.69 -7.15
CA ARG A 146 7.12 15.97 -5.69
C ARG A 146 6.92 14.72 -4.83
N CYS A 147 6.14 13.75 -5.29
CA CYS A 147 5.90 12.47 -4.60
C CYS A 147 7.04 11.47 -4.82
N MET A 148 7.72 11.54 -5.96
CA MET A 148 8.70 10.54 -6.38
C MET A 148 9.83 10.29 -5.36
N PRO A 149 10.43 11.30 -4.69
CA PRO A 149 11.48 11.04 -3.69
C PRO A 149 11.01 10.14 -2.53
N TYR A 150 9.77 10.30 -2.07
CA TYR A 150 9.21 9.48 -0.99
C TYR A 150 8.96 8.05 -1.46
N PHE A 151 8.46 7.88 -2.67
CA PHE A 151 8.27 6.57 -3.29
C PHE A 151 9.60 5.83 -3.47
N LEU A 152 10.59 6.44 -4.11
CA LEU A 152 11.90 5.83 -4.38
C LEU A 152 12.59 5.41 -3.09
N ARG A 153 12.51 6.23 -2.04
CA ARG A 153 13.07 5.91 -0.73
C ARG A 153 12.52 4.61 -0.14
N LEU A 154 11.21 4.35 -0.27
CA LEU A 154 10.63 3.08 0.19
C LEU A 154 10.89 1.95 -0.82
N HIS A 155 10.83 2.26 -2.11
CA HIS A 155 10.98 1.29 -3.19
C HIS A 155 12.34 0.57 -3.13
N ASP A 156 13.41 1.23 -2.69
CA ASP A 156 14.73 0.63 -2.49
C ASP A 156 14.72 -0.50 -1.44
N TYR A 157 13.75 -0.48 -0.52
CA TYR A 157 13.58 -1.49 0.53
C TYR A 157 12.48 -2.51 0.23
N ARG A 158 11.90 -2.50 -0.98
CA ARG A 158 10.83 -3.42 -1.31
C ARG A 158 11.29 -4.87 -1.29
N ILE A 159 10.39 -5.73 -0.82
CA ILE A 159 10.60 -7.18 -0.90
C ILE A 159 10.30 -7.68 -2.30
N THR A 160 11.00 -8.74 -2.70
CA THR A 160 10.75 -9.49 -3.93
C THR A 160 10.36 -10.92 -3.59
N SER A 161 9.81 -11.67 -4.55
CA SER A 161 9.45 -13.08 -4.35
C SER A 161 10.66 -13.96 -4.00
N GLN A 162 11.86 -13.57 -4.44
CA GLN A 162 13.11 -14.27 -4.15
C GLN A 162 13.77 -13.84 -2.82
N GLY A 163 13.17 -12.94 -2.09
CA GLY A 163 13.76 -12.28 -0.95
C GLY A 163 14.43 -10.98 -1.39
N GLY A 164 14.10 -9.88 -0.76
CA GLY A 164 14.75 -8.59 -0.97
C GLY A 164 15.50 -8.19 0.29
N PRO A 165 16.18 -7.04 0.29
CA PRO A 165 16.73 -6.45 1.49
C PRO A 165 15.56 -6.23 2.46
N GLY A 166 15.30 -7.23 3.30
CA GLY A 166 14.38 -7.06 4.41
C GLY A 166 14.84 -5.84 5.20
N ALA A 167 13.93 -5.18 5.90
CA ALA A 167 14.18 -4.00 6.75
C ALA A 167 15.16 -4.27 7.92
N ALA A 168 16.23 -5.00 7.68
CA ALA A 168 17.36 -5.23 8.59
C ALA A 168 18.35 -4.08 8.48
N GLY A 169 17.90 -2.82 8.63
CA GLY A 169 18.82 -1.73 8.42
C GLY A 169 18.49 -0.36 9.00
N LEU A 170 17.33 -0.17 9.57
CA LEU A 170 17.07 1.07 10.32
C LEU A 170 16.99 0.71 11.81
N ARG A 171 18.13 0.75 12.48
CA ARG A 171 18.25 0.83 13.93
C ARG A 171 18.29 2.30 14.32
#